data_c69cc77b02844c70d90643d822640aae
#
_entry.id   c69cc77b02844c70d90643d822640aae
#
_cell.length_a   1.000
_cell.length_b   1.000
_cell.length_c   1.000
_cell.angle_alpha   90.00
_cell.angle_beta   90.00
_cell.angle_gamma   90.00
#
_symmetry.space_group_name_H-M   'P 1'
#
loop_
_entity.id
_entity.type
_entity.pdbx_description
1 polymer ?
#
loop_
_entity_poly.entity_id
_entity_poly.type
_entity_poly.pdbx_seq_one_letter_code
_entity_poly.pdbx_strand_id
1 'polypeptide(L)'
;YFPSGATINFTGLDGESGMNAIQGIQISAAMLDEATHFSEEEVMWIISRLRTTANMSPCLWLTCNPDPSSFLCKWLESFYLHPRGTVLDGADIGGRPNKEKDGIIRYYLRVGNEMVWGDTEKELIDKYSHSYPKDSDGNTTCKPRTFSFISATCLDNPPLLAANPDYISSLASLPRVTKERLLEGNWYAREENSGYFKREWCEVIDRCDVPIKRNVRCWDIASTKPTEANPHPDYTSSVQMGKGEDGYIYIFDARRNRISILDVIDWIADTAIEDQTYASTRVETYIPQDPNAQAKYATQQWIMNLAGKGIPVRAIKASPHKSKLDKFLPFAAVAEAGMVKVVR
;
A
#
# COMPACT_ATOMS: atom_id res chain seq x y z
N TYR A 1 -17.23 19.40 28.49
CA TYR A 1 -17.74 20.78 28.39
C TYR A 1 -16.80 21.72 29.13
N PHE A 2 -16.47 22.83 28.56
CA PHE A 2 -15.66 23.87 29.15
C PHE A 2 -16.56 25.08 29.54
N PRO A 3 -16.15 25.91 30.52
CA PRO A 3 -16.92 27.11 30.90
C PRO A 3 -17.15 28.09 29.72
N SER A 4 -16.30 28.03 28.70
CA SER A 4 -16.42 28.80 27.46
C SER A 4 -17.54 28.30 26.53
N GLY A 5 -18.17 27.17 26.83
CA GLY A 5 -19.11 26.49 25.94
C GLY A 5 -18.42 25.58 24.89
N ALA A 6 -17.09 25.53 24.86
CA ALA A 6 -16.37 24.61 23.98
C ALA A 6 -16.59 23.14 24.41
N THR A 7 -16.59 22.25 23.43
CA THR A 7 -16.74 20.79 23.64
C THR A 7 -15.59 20.06 22.97
N ILE A 8 -15.14 18.97 23.58
CA ILE A 8 -14.26 17.99 22.97
C ILE A 8 -15.04 16.68 22.85
N ASN A 9 -15.08 16.14 21.64
CA ASN A 9 -15.68 14.84 21.36
C ASN A 9 -14.59 13.86 20.95
N PHE A 10 -14.63 12.66 21.51
CA PHE A 10 -13.75 11.56 21.12
C PHE A 10 -14.57 10.56 20.31
N THR A 11 -14.07 10.18 19.13
CA THR A 11 -14.74 9.20 18.27
C THR A 11 -13.73 8.40 17.49
N GLY A 12 -14.06 7.15 17.13
CA GLY A 12 -13.32 6.39 16.14
C GLY A 12 -13.84 6.68 14.73
N LEU A 13 -13.01 6.46 13.74
CA LEU A 13 -13.33 6.62 12.31
C LEU A 13 -13.36 5.27 11.60
N ASP A 14 -13.89 4.23 12.26
CA ASP A 14 -13.93 2.88 11.67
C ASP A 14 -14.93 2.82 10.52
N GLY A 15 -14.42 2.92 9.29
CA GLY A 15 -15.16 2.77 8.04
C GLY A 15 -16.28 3.81 7.83
N GLU A 16 -17.27 3.46 7.01
CA GLU A 16 -18.41 4.34 6.70
C GLU A 16 -19.20 4.80 7.93
N SER A 17 -19.29 3.97 8.96
CA SER A 17 -20.02 4.28 10.21
C SER A 17 -19.37 5.44 10.97
N GLY A 18 -18.04 5.44 11.08
CA GLY A 18 -17.29 6.51 11.74
C GLY A 18 -17.34 7.82 10.96
N MET A 19 -17.25 7.75 9.64
CA MET A 19 -17.39 8.92 8.76
C MET A 19 -18.80 9.53 8.84
N ASN A 20 -19.82 8.69 8.91
CA ASN A 20 -21.21 9.15 9.07
C ASN A 20 -21.47 9.83 10.42
N ALA A 21 -20.78 9.40 11.50
CA ALA A 21 -20.93 9.98 12.82
C ALA A 21 -20.52 11.46 12.88
N ILE A 22 -19.58 11.90 12.03
CA ILE A 22 -19.14 13.30 11.94
C ILE A 22 -19.72 14.04 10.72
N GLN A 23 -20.65 13.39 10.00
CA GLN A 23 -21.36 14.02 8.88
C GLN A 23 -22.29 15.14 9.40
N GLY A 24 -22.18 16.32 8.81
CA GLY A 24 -23.00 17.48 9.20
C GLY A 24 -22.44 18.30 10.36
N ILE A 25 -21.44 17.82 11.09
CA ILE A 25 -20.80 18.53 12.20
C ILE A 25 -19.87 19.63 11.65
N GLN A 26 -19.81 20.77 12.33
CA GLN A 26 -18.77 21.79 12.13
C GLN A 26 -17.65 21.56 13.14
N ILE A 27 -16.43 21.41 12.62
CA ILE A 27 -15.26 21.10 13.44
C ILE A 27 -14.33 22.31 13.40
N SER A 28 -14.09 22.94 14.54
CA SER A 28 -13.16 24.08 14.64
C SER A 28 -11.71 23.62 14.69
N ALA A 29 -11.44 22.50 15.37
CA ALA A 29 -10.14 21.84 15.41
C ALA A 29 -10.34 20.33 15.51
N ALA A 30 -9.50 19.57 14.83
CA ALA A 30 -9.48 18.11 14.92
C ALA A 30 -8.04 17.65 15.22
N MET A 31 -7.95 16.50 15.91
CA MET A 31 -6.69 15.80 16.15
C MET A 31 -6.90 14.33 15.79
N LEU A 32 -6.04 13.81 14.92
CA LEU A 32 -5.97 12.39 14.60
C LEU A 32 -4.70 11.81 15.18
N ASP A 33 -4.87 10.88 16.09
CA ASP A 33 -3.77 10.10 16.63
C ASP A 33 -3.51 8.89 15.73
N GLU A 34 -2.24 8.48 15.62
CA GLU A 34 -1.79 7.41 14.71
C GLU A 34 -2.26 7.65 13.25
N ALA A 35 -2.06 8.86 12.74
CA ALA A 35 -2.60 9.32 11.46
C ALA A 35 -2.11 8.50 10.24
N THR A 36 -1.04 7.72 10.37
CA THR A 36 -0.59 6.79 9.33
C THR A 36 -1.54 5.60 9.09
N HIS A 37 -2.46 5.34 10.02
CA HIS A 37 -3.48 4.29 9.87
C HIS A 37 -4.68 4.72 9.03
N PHE A 38 -4.84 6.02 8.79
CA PHE A 38 -5.92 6.55 7.95
C PHE A 38 -5.50 6.61 6.48
N SER A 39 -6.49 6.55 5.60
CA SER A 39 -6.31 6.84 4.19
C SER A 39 -6.26 8.35 3.93
N GLU A 40 -5.67 8.75 2.81
CA GLU A 40 -5.68 10.15 2.38
C GLU A 40 -7.11 10.69 2.21
N GLU A 41 -8.03 9.86 1.73
CA GLU A 41 -9.44 10.23 1.52
C GLU A 41 -10.16 10.54 2.83
N GLU A 42 -9.94 9.75 3.88
CA GLU A 42 -10.51 9.99 5.22
C GLU A 42 -10.00 11.31 5.80
N VAL A 43 -8.70 11.57 5.68
CA VAL A 43 -8.11 12.82 6.16
C VAL A 43 -8.64 14.03 5.37
N MET A 44 -8.71 13.93 4.05
CA MET A 44 -9.29 14.99 3.19
C MET A 44 -10.76 15.23 3.48
N TRP A 45 -11.50 14.18 3.83
CA TRP A 45 -12.90 14.31 4.23
C TRP A 45 -13.03 15.09 5.54
N ILE A 46 -12.19 14.81 6.57
CA ILE A 46 -12.15 15.59 7.82
C ILE A 46 -11.78 17.05 7.53
N ILE A 47 -10.77 17.28 6.69
CA ILE A 47 -10.37 18.64 6.27
C ILE A 47 -11.56 19.40 5.65
N SER A 48 -12.46 18.73 4.93
CA SER A 48 -13.67 19.33 4.36
C SER A 48 -14.68 19.78 5.43
N ARG A 49 -14.63 19.23 6.64
CA ARG A 49 -15.50 19.58 7.78
C ARG A 49 -14.91 20.64 8.69
N LEU A 50 -13.65 21.00 8.48
CA LEU A 50 -12.99 22.07 9.22
C LEU A 50 -13.57 23.42 8.84
N ARG A 51 -14.44 23.91 9.69
CA ARG A 51 -15.08 25.23 9.54
C ARG A 51 -15.53 25.74 10.91
N THR A 52 -15.41 27.02 11.13
CA THR A 52 -15.81 27.64 12.38
C THR A 52 -16.36 29.04 12.14
N THR A 53 -17.26 29.46 13.03
CA THR A 53 -17.70 30.85 13.15
C THR A 53 -16.97 31.59 14.26
N ALA A 54 -16.11 30.88 15.02
CA ALA A 54 -15.25 31.47 16.05
C ALA A 54 -14.10 32.27 15.40
N ASN A 55 -13.56 33.21 16.15
CA ASN A 55 -12.41 34.00 15.68
C ASN A 55 -11.09 33.21 15.79
N MET A 56 -11.03 32.10 15.06
CA MET A 56 -9.86 31.22 14.97
C MET A 56 -9.80 30.56 13.59
N SER A 57 -8.60 30.22 13.12
CA SER A 57 -8.44 29.41 11.91
C SER A 57 -8.69 27.95 12.23
N PRO A 58 -9.56 27.25 11.49
CA PRO A 58 -9.75 25.82 11.65
C PRO A 58 -8.43 25.07 11.40
N CYS A 59 -8.13 24.07 12.22
CA CYS A 59 -6.88 23.33 12.11
C CYS A 59 -7.08 21.83 12.30
N LEU A 60 -6.16 21.05 11.71
CA LEU A 60 -6.03 19.60 11.87
C LEU A 60 -4.63 19.29 12.37
N TRP A 61 -4.56 18.53 13.46
CA TRP A 61 -3.33 17.98 13.99
C TRP A 61 -3.27 16.50 13.68
N LEU A 62 -2.11 16.06 13.18
CA LEU A 62 -1.84 14.65 12.86
C LEU A 62 -0.63 14.20 13.68
N THR A 63 -0.83 13.26 14.59
CA THR A 63 0.27 12.61 15.31
C THR A 63 0.47 11.21 14.76
N CYS A 64 1.71 10.80 14.56
CA CYS A 64 1.99 9.47 14.01
C CYS A 64 3.46 9.07 14.15
N ASN A 65 3.69 7.78 14.03
CA ASN A 65 5.00 7.21 13.77
C ASN A 65 5.23 7.06 12.27
N PRO A 66 6.49 7.11 11.78
CA PRO A 66 6.81 6.93 10.37
C PRO A 66 6.29 5.62 9.79
N ASP A 67 5.61 5.71 8.64
CA ASP A 67 5.22 4.56 7.83
C ASP A 67 5.44 4.86 6.34
N PRO A 68 6.32 4.09 5.65
CA PRO A 68 6.63 4.31 4.24
C PRO A 68 5.48 3.99 3.29
N SER A 69 4.42 3.32 3.74
CA SER A 69 3.22 3.01 2.96
C SER A 69 2.12 4.05 3.12
N SER A 70 2.23 4.92 4.12
CA SER A 70 1.24 5.97 4.37
C SER A 70 1.30 7.08 3.33
N PHE A 71 0.15 7.70 3.03
CA PHE A 71 0.05 8.90 2.22
C PHE A 71 0.87 10.06 2.80
N LEU A 72 1.03 10.12 4.13
CA LEU A 72 1.84 11.15 4.79
C LEU A 72 3.31 11.09 4.36
N CYS A 73 3.86 9.89 4.12
CA CYS A 73 5.21 9.77 3.58
C CYS A 73 5.36 10.54 2.26
N LYS A 74 4.37 10.44 1.36
CA LYS A 74 4.36 11.16 0.07
C LYS A 74 4.26 12.67 0.25
N TRP A 75 3.49 13.13 1.25
CA TRP A 75 3.37 14.57 1.54
C TRP A 75 4.66 15.16 2.09
N LEU A 76 5.43 14.37 2.84
CA LEU A 76 6.65 14.81 3.49
C LEU A 76 7.89 14.68 2.60
N GLU A 77 7.97 13.66 1.73
CA GLU A 77 9.19 13.27 1.03
C GLU A 77 9.77 14.36 0.11
N SER A 78 8.93 15.22 -0.45
CA SER A 78 9.38 16.26 -1.39
C SER A 78 10.08 17.45 -0.72
N PHE A 79 9.92 17.62 0.59
CA PHE A 79 10.41 18.81 1.27
C PHE A 79 10.95 18.56 2.69
N TYR A 80 10.22 17.83 3.53
CA TYR A 80 10.55 17.70 4.95
C TYR A 80 11.48 16.54 5.28
N LEU A 81 11.69 15.61 4.35
CA LEU A 81 12.59 14.47 4.52
C LEU A 81 13.86 14.65 3.70
N HIS A 82 14.97 14.07 4.20
CA HIS A 82 16.15 13.92 3.38
C HIS A 82 15.86 12.99 2.20
N PRO A 83 16.26 13.37 0.96
CA PRO A 83 16.09 12.52 -0.22
C PRO A 83 16.76 11.14 -0.04
N ARG A 84 16.28 10.14 -0.80
CA ARG A 84 16.91 8.82 -0.83
C ARG A 84 18.37 8.92 -1.27
N GLY A 85 19.25 8.17 -0.59
CA GLY A 85 20.67 8.17 -0.90
C GLY A 85 21.43 9.40 -0.36
N THR A 86 20.80 10.21 0.50
CA THR A 86 21.52 11.28 1.22
C THR A 86 22.42 10.64 2.27
N VAL A 87 23.72 10.92 2.19
CA VAL A 87 24.72 10.42 3.15
C VAL A 87 25.26 11.58 3.98
N LEU A 88 25.27 11.42 5.29
CA LEU A 88 25.88 12.35 6.24
C LEU A 88 26.81 11.55 7.17
N ASP A 89 28.05 11.99 7.29
CA ASP A 89 29.09 11.32 8.11
C ASP A 89 29.23 9.81 7.83
N GLY A 90 29.04 9.41 6.58
CA GLY A 90 29.13 8.02 6.13
C GLY A 90 27.88 7.17 6.42
N ALA A 91 26.82 7.74 7.01
CA ALA A 91 25.55 7.07 7.23
C ALA A 91 24.48 7.53 6.23
N ASP A 92 23.67 6.61 5.72
CA ASP A 92 22.47 6.94 4.93
C ASP A 92 21.41 7.55 5.86
N ILE A 93 21.04 8.79 5.58
CA ILE A 93 20.00 9.53 6.30
C ILE A 93 18.74 9.74 5.46
N GLY A 94 18.66 9.13 4.29
CA GLY A 94 17.48 9.20 3.42
C GLY A 94 16.21 8.77 4.14
N GLY A 95 15.15 9.58 4.03
CA GLY A 95 13.87 9.35 4.71
C GLY A 95 13.79 9.83 6.14
N ARG A 96 14.91 10.27 6.75
CA ARG A 96 14.88 10.94 8.06
C ARG A 96 14.43 12.38 7.91
N PRO A 97 13.77 12.96 8.94
CA PRO A 97 13.38 14.36 8.93
C PRO A 97 14.56 15.31 8.76
N ASN A 98 14.39 16.27 7.86
CA ASN A 98 15.34 17.37 7.74
C ASN A 98 15.01 18.44 8.78
N LYS A 99 15.76 18.50 9.87
CA LYS A 99 15.54 19.43 10.99
C LYS A 99 15.53 20.91 10.57
N GLU A 100 16.24 21.27 9.50
CA GLU A 100 16.22 22.64 8.97
C GLU A 100 14.86 23.02 8.37
N LYS A 101 14.03 22.03 8.07
CA LYS A 101 12.69 22.20 7.49
C LYS A 101 11.57 22.07 8.52
N ASP A 102 11.88 21.69 9.75
CA ASP A 102 10.89 21.58 10.83
C ASP A 102 10.16 22.91 11.04
N GLY A 103 8.85 22.87 11.10
CA GLY A 103 7.99 24.03 11.32
C GLY A 103 7.83 24.97 10.13
N ILE A 104 8.57 24.79 9.04
CA ILE A 104 8.38 25.62 7.84
C ILE A 104 6.99 25.38 7.27
N ILE A 105 6.27 26.46 6.99
CA ILE A 105 4.94 26.39 6.40
C ILE A 105 5.06 26.28 4.90
N ARG A 106 4.41 25.27 4.33
CA ARG A 106 4.16 25.15 2.89
C ARG A 106 2.68 25.29 2.57
N TYR A 107 2.41 25.62 1.34
CA TYR A 107 1.04 25.75 0.83
C TYR A 107 0.71 24.58 -0.08
N TYR A 108 -0.56 24.15 -0.08
CA TYR A 108 -1.03 23.11 -0.96
C TYR A 108 -2.43 23.37 -1.51
N LEU A 109 -2.69 22.80 -2.67
CA LEU A 109 -4.00 22.73 -3.30
C LEU A 109 -4.25 21.29 -3.76
N ARG A 110 -5.50 20.91 -3.88
CA ARG A 110 -5.90 19.69 -4.57
C ARG A 110 -6.44 20.02 -5.95
N VAL A 111 -5.74 19.64 -6.99
CA VAL A 111 -6.14 19.84 -8.40
C VAL A 111 -6.49 18.46 -8.97
N GLY A 112 -7.79 18.21 -9.18
CA GLY A 112 -8.28 16.87 -9.46
C GLY A 112 -7.99 15.90 -8.30
N ASN A 113 -7.24 14.84 -8.59
CA ASN A 113 -6.82 13.85 -7.59
C ASN A 113 -5.37 14.06 -7.08
N GLU A 114 -4.71 15.12 -7.48
CA GLU A 114 -3.33 15.37 -7.12
C GLU A 114 -3.18 16.49 -6.10
N MET A 115 -2.26 16.32 -5.16
CA MET A 115 -1.82 17.37 -4.25
C MET A 115 -0.67 18.14 -4.90
N VAL A 116 -0.86 19.42 -5.10
CA VAL A 116 0.17 20.33 -5.62
C VAL A 116 0.66 21.25 -4.50
N TRP A 117 1.97 21.45 -4.47
CA TRP A 117 2.67 22.14 -3.39
C TRP A 117 3.35 23.40 -3.90
N GLY A 118 3.41 24.43 -3.05
CA GLY A 118 4.11 25.67 -3.30
C GLY A 118 4.69 26.27 -2.03
N ASP A 119 5.64 27.17 -2.17
CA ASP A 119 6.26 27.87 -1.04
C ASP A 119 5.48 29.12 -0.65
N THR A 120 4.61 29.61 -1.54
CA THR A 120 3.74 30.75 -1.27
C THR A 120 2.30 30.50 -1.77
N GLU A 121 1.35 31.14 -1.10
CA GLU A 121 -0.06 31.10 -1.51
C GLU A 121 -0.24 31.67 -2.93
N LYS A 122 0.46 32.78 -3.22
CA LYS A 122 0.39 33.47 -4.50
C LYS A 122 0.84 32.60 -5.66
N GLU A 123 1.94 31.85 -5.49
CA GLU A 123 2.44 30.92 -6.50
C GLU A 123 1.36 29.92 -6.95
N LEU A 124 0.65 29.34 -5.99
CA LEU A 124 -0.39 28.35 -6.27
C LEU A 124 -1.63 29.00 -6.91
N ILE A 125 -2.02 30.20 -6.47
CA ILE A 125 -3.15 30.91 -7.05
C ILE A 125 -2.83 31.29 -8.51
N ASP A 126 -1.68 31.87 -8.77
CA ASP A 126 -1.26 32.30 -10.11
C ASP A 126 -1.25 31.11 -11.09
N LYS A 127 -0.81 29.94 -10.61
CA LYS A 127 -0.68 28.73 -11.45
C LYS A 127 -1.98 27.95 -11.64
N TYR A 128 -2.81 27.86 -10.59
CA TYR A 128 -3.94 26.91 -10.57
C TYR A 128 -5.32 27.57 -10.41
N SER A 129 -5.44 28.88 -10.31
CA SER A 129 -6.74 29.57 -10.15
C SER A 129 -7.74 29.25 -11.25
N HIS A 130 -7.26 28.95 -12.45
CA HIS A 130 -8.09 28.57 -13.59
C HIS A 130 -8.85 27.23 -13.41
N SER A 131 -8.35 26.37 -12.50
CA SER A 131 -8.97 25.08 -12.18
C SER A 131 -10.06 25.18 -11.10
N TYR A 132 -10.33 26.38 -10.60
CA TYR A 132 -11.31 26.62 -9.54
C TYR A 132 -12.44 27.52 -10.05
N PRO A 133 -13.68 27.32 -9.57
CA PRO A 133 -14.80 28.17 -9.94
C PRO A 133 -14.56 29.60 -9.44
N LYS A 134 -15.25 30.54 -10.05
CA LYS A 134 -15.31 31.93 -9.56
C LYS A 134 -16.53 32.09 -8.67
N ASP A 135 -16.42 33.00 -7.70
CA ASP A 135 -17.55 33.43 -6.87
C ASP A 135 -18.51 34.33 -7.68
N SER A 136 -19.60 34.82 -7.02
CA SER A 136 -20.58 35.71 -7.61
C SER A 136 -20.00 37.07 -8.08
N ASP A 137 -18.87 37.47 -7.50
CA ASP A 137 -18.19 38.73 -7.77
C ASP A 137 -17.07 38.57 -8.82
N GLY A 138 -16.89 37.35 -9.34
CA GLY A 138 -15.90 37.03 -10.37
C GLY A 138 -14.51 36.74 -9.82
N ASN A 139 -14.32 36.70 -8.48
CA ASN A 139 -13.04 36.38 -7.86
C ASN A 139 -12.81 34.86 -7.84
N THR A 140 -11.54 34.44 -7.85
CA THR A 140 -11.24 33.01 -7.73
C THR A 140 -11.59 32.46 -6.35
N THR A 141 -12.18 31.27 -6.31
CA THR A 141 -12.37 30.53 -5.06
C THR A 141 -11.15 29.67 -4.71
N CYS A 142 -10.08 29.75 -5.49
CA CYS A 142 -8.82 29.07 -5.22
C CYS A 142 -8.17 29.60 -3.92
N LYS A 143 -8.18 28.78 -2.88
CA LYS A 143 -7.58 29.12 -1.56
C LYS A 143 -6.63 28.01 -1.14
N PRO A 144 -5.32 28.18 -1.33
CA PRO A 144 -4.33 27.27 -0.81
C PRO A 144 -4.43 27.11 0.71
N ARG A 145 -4.23 25.90 1.18
CA ARG A 145 -4.15 25.60 2.61
C ARG A 145 -2.70 25.50 3.04
N THR A 146 -2.44 25.71 4.32
CA THR A 146 -1.12 25.57 4.89
C THR A 146 -0.90 24.17 5.45
N PHE A 147 0.34 23.73 5.40
CA PHE A 147 0.82 22.51 6.00
C PHE A 147 2.19 22.74 6.62
N SER A 148 2.43 22.16 7.78
CA SER A 148 3.73 22.19 8.45
C SER A 148 3.97 20.84 9.11
N PHE A 149 5.22 20.43 9.16
CA PHE A 149 5.67 19.22 9.82
C PHE A 149 6.71 19.55 10.89
N ILE A 150 6.59 18.92 12.04
CA ILE A 150 7.55 19.01 13.14
C ILE A 150 7.91 17.58 13.51
N SER A 151 9.18 17.25 13.39
CA SER A 151 9.68 15.95 13.81
C SER A 151 10.00 15.94 15.30
N ALA A 152 9.64 14.86 15.97
CA ALA A 152 9.97 14.62 17.36
C ALA A 152 10.50 13.20 17.55
N THR A 153 11.43 13.04 18.48
CA THR A 153 11.98 11.77 18.91
C THR A 153 11.78 11.60 20.41
N CYS A 154 12.03 10.41 20.94
CA CYS A 154 11.99 10.20 22.39
C CYS A 154 13.02 11.08 23.14
N LEU A 155 14.09 11.54 22.48
CA LEU A 155 15.08 12.43 23.06
C LEU A 155 14.53 13.83 23.31
N ASP A 156 13.48 14.22 22.61
CA ASP A 156 12.80 15.52 22.77
C ASP A 156 11.83 15.51 23.99
N ASN A 157 11.76 14.38 24.73
CA ASN A 157 10.90 14.22 25.91
C ASN A 157 11.73 13.88 27.19
N PRO A 158 12.48 14.85 27.74
CA PRO A 158 13.29 14.64 28.94
C PRO A 158 12.53 14.07 30.15
N PRO A 159 11.25 14.49 30.44
CA PRO A 159 10.48 13.90 31.53
C PRO A 159 10.23 12.39 31.36
N LEU A 160 9.97 11.92 30.13
CA LEU A 160 9.81 10.50 29.86
C LEU A 160 11.10 9.72 30.15
N LEU A 161 12.24 10.24 29.70
CA LEU A 161 13.54 9.61 29.88
C LEU A 161 13.96 9.59 31.36
N ALA A 162 13.63 10.64 32.11
CA ALA A 162 13.88 10.67 33.54
C ALA A 162 13.01 9.65 34.32
N ALA A 163 11.76 9.47 33.91
CA ALA A 163 10.85 8.50 34.52
C ALA A 163 11.17 7.05 34.11
N ASN A 164 11.71 6.85 32.90
CA ASN A 164 11.99 5.53 32.33
C ASN A 164 13.40 5.50 31.67
N PRO A 165 14.46 5.40 32.46
CA PRO A 165 15.85 5.41 31.94
C PRO A 165 16.13 4.31 30.92
N ASP A 166 15.48 3.16 31.03
CA ASP A 166 15.65 2.00 30.14
C ASP A 166 14.83 2.09 28.84
N TYR A 167 14.05 3.15 28.65
CA TYR A 167 13.17 3.28 27.48
C TYR A 167 13.93 3.25 26.15
N ILE A 168 15.04 3.98 26.06
CA ILE A 168 15.89 4.00 24.84
C ILE A 168 16.49 2.60 24.59
N SER A 169 16.96 1.94 25.64
CA SER A 169 17.51 0.58 25.53
C SER A 169 16.47 -0.43 25.04
N SER A 170 15.25 -0.28 25.52
CA SER A 170 14.11 -1.10 25.08
C SER A 170 13.80 -0.88 23.59
N LEU A 171 13.76 0.38 23.13
CA LEU A 171 13.59 0.69 21.71
C LEU A 171 14.76 0.21 20.85
N ALA A 172 15.99 0.33 21.35
CA ALA A 172 17.20 -0.13 20.65
C ALA A 172 17.24 -1.66 20.45
N SER A 173 16.53 -2.43 21.30
CA SER A 173 16.42 -3.88 21.19
C SER A 173 15.38 -4.36 20.19
N LEU A 174 14.56 -3.45 19.63
CA LEU A 174 13.55 -3.78 18.63
C LEU A 174 14.18 -4.19 17.29
N PRO A 175 13.44 -4.90 16.42
CA PRO A 175 13.88 -5.20 15.07
C PRO A 175 14.32 -3.92 14.34
N ARG A 176 15.34 -4.02 13.49
CA ARG A 176 15.99 -2.89 12.80
C ARG A 176 15.02 -1.85 12.24
N VAL A 177 14.03 -2.27 11.47
CA VAL A 177 13.06 -1.38 10.85
C VAL A 177 12.20 -0.63 11.86
N THR A 178 11.74 -1.33 12.89
CA THR A 178 10.96 -0.71 13.98
C THR A 178 11.80 0.30 14.74
N LYS A 179 13.06 -0.04 15.02
CA LYS A 179 14.03 0.87 15.63
C LYS A 179 14.26 2.11 14.76
N GLU A 180 14.54 1.95 13.47
CA GLU A 180 14.74 3.08 12.55
C GLU A 180 13.52 4.01 12.48
N ARG A 181 12.30 3.45 12.51
CA ARG A 181 11.07 4.24 12.55
C ARG A 181 10.92 5.00 13.87
N LEU A 182 11.03 4.31 15.00
CA LEU A 182 10.68 4.87 16.31
C LEU A 182 11.80 5.72 16.93
N LEU A 183 13.08 5.35 16.75
CA LEU A 183 14.20 6.11 17.28
C LEU A 183 14.75 7.16 16.31
N GLU A 184 14.78 6.83 15.03
CA GLU A 184 15.44 7.66 14.02
C GLU A 184 14.47 8.47 13.16
N GLY A 185 13.17 8.21 13.34
CA GLY A 185 12.13 8.89 12.57
C GLY A 185 12.18 8.61 11.08
N ASN A 186 12.73 7.45 10.66
CA ASN A 186 12.95 7.13 9.25
C ASN A 186 11.65 6.72 8.54
N TRP A 187 11.13 7.58 7.68
CA TRP A 187 9.93 7.37 6.86
C TRP A 187 10.14 6.40 5.70
N TYR A 188 11.39 6.11 5.32
CA TYR A 188 11.69 5.14 4.28
C TYR A 188 12.08 3.78 4.84
N ALA A 189 12.14 3.64 6.18
CA ALA A 189 12.49 2.39 6.80
C ALA A 189 11.48 1.32 6.39
N ARG A 190 11.91 0.49 5.49
CA ARG A 190 11.26 -0.76 5.12
C ARG A 190 12.18 -1.87 5.55
N GLU A 191 11.63 -2.99 5.85
CA GLU A 191 12.44 -4.19 5.80
C GLU A 191 13.04 -4.17 4.39
N GLU A 192 14.37 -3.99 4.29
CA GLU A 192 15.08 -4.05 3.00
C GLU A 192 14.65 -5.34 2.36
N ASN A 193 13.88 -5.24 1.24
CA ASN A 193 13.24 -6.37 0.60
C ASN A 193 13.27 -7.52 1.57
N SER A 194 12.43 -7.38 2.59
CA SER A 194 12.52 -8.22 3.77
C SER A 194 12.68 -9.58 3.21
N GLY A 195 13.70 -10.28 3.54
CA GLY A 195 14.18 -11.47 2.90
C GLY A 195 13.16 -12.58 2.65
N TYR A 196 11.92 -12.18 2.35
CA TYR A 196 10.88 -13.06 1.88
C TYR A 196 11.23 -13.67 0.54
N PHE A 197 12.00 -12.94 -0.29
CA PHE A 197 12.43 -13.45 -1.57
C PHE A 197 13.52 -12.56 -2.20
N LYS A 198 14.62 -13.18 -2.62
CA LYS A 198 15.66 -12.55 -3.41
C LYS A 198 15.73 -13.23 -4.77
N ARG A 199 15.83 -12.43 -5.84
CA ARG A 199 15.95 -12.96 -7.20
C ARG A 199 17.14 -13.90 -7.36
N GLU A 200 18.23 -13.62 -6.66
CA GLU A 200 19.47 -14.41 -6.65
C GLU A 200 19.33 -15.81 -6.03
N TRP A 201 18.24 -16.07 -5.29
CA TRP A 201 17.92 -17.41 -4.77
C TRP A 201 17.44 -18.36 -5.86
N CYS A 202 17.06 -17.83 -7.04
CA CYS A 202 16.58 -18.61 -8.17
C CYS A 202 17.63 -18.61 -9.27
N GLU A 203 18.14 -19.81 -9.59
CA GLU A 203 18.99 -20.01 -10.76
C GLU A 203 18.16 -19.90 -12.04
N VAL A 204 18.65 -19.11 -12.99
CA VAL A 204 18.02 -19.02 -14.34
C VAL A 204 18.74 -20.00 -15.25
N ILE A 205 18.00 -20.95 -15.82
CA ILE A 205 18.49 -21.97 -16.74
C ILE A 205 17.80 -21.86 -18.09
N ASP A 206 18.47 -22.31 -19.13
CA ASP A 206 17.93 -22.21 -20.50
C ASP A 206 16.90 -23.34 -20.80
N ARG A 207 17.03 -24.50 -20.15
CA ARG A 207 16.18 -25.67 -20.35
C ARG A 207 16.08 -26.54 -19.12
N CYS A 208 14.94 -27.19 -18.90
CA CYS A 208 14.76 -28.21 -17.92
C CYS A 208 14.83 -29.60 -18.59
N ASP A 209 15.90 -30.35 -18.29
CA ASP A 209 16.10 -31.73 -18.82
C ASP A 209 15.67 -32.81 -17.81
N VAL A 210 15.15 -32.40 -16.65
CA VAL A 210 14.73 -33.30 -15.58
C VAL A 210 13.26 -33.68 -15.76
N PRO A 211 12.90 -34.97 -15.59
CA PRO A 211 11.51 -35.39 -15.58
C PRO A 211 10.70 -34.66 -14.46
N ILE A 212 9.55 -34.15 -14.83
CA ILE A 212 8.68 -33.42 -13.92
C ILE A 212 7.61 -34.37 -13.34
N LYS A 213 7.65 -34.57 -12.03
CA LYS A 213 6.68 -35.41 -11.30
C LYS A 213 5.28 -34.80 -11.27
N ARG A 214 5.22 -33.49 -11.09
CA ARG A 214 3.96 -32.74 -11.01
C ARG A 214 4.16 -31.37 -11.60
N ASN A 215 3.24 -30.94 -12.45
CA ASN A 215 3.23 -29.63 -13.09
C ASN A 215 1.89 -28.96 -12.82
N VAL A 216 1.91 -27.73 -12.34
CA VAL A 216 0.72 -26.98 -11.93
C VAL A 216 0.80 -25.54 -12.44
N ARG A 217 -0.36 -24.99 -12.83
CA ARG A 217 -0.54 -23.57 -13.03
C ARG A 217 -1.57 -23.03 -12.03
N CYS A 218 -1.16 -22.05 -11.24
CA CYS A 218 -2.03 -21.37 -10.28
C CYS A 218 -2.35 -19.97 -10.77
N TRP A 219 -3.59 -19.56 -10.60
CA TRP A 219 -4.10 -18.24 -10.95
C TRP A 219 -4.40 -17.40 -9.70
N ASP A 220 -4.13 -16.11 -9.75
CA ASP A 220 -4.65 -15.07 -8.88
C ASP A 220 -5.50 -14.14 -9.76
N ILE A 221 -6.81 -14.09 -9.49
CA ILE A 221 -7.77 -13.48 -10.42
C ILE A 221 -8.25 -12.15 -9.86
N ALA A 222 -7.97 -11.08 -10.60
CA ALA A 222 -8.58 -9.78 -10.43
C ALA A 222 -9.61 -9.54 -11.55
N SER A 223 -10.74 -8.93 -11.22
CA SER A 223 -11.90 -8.83 -12.12
C SER A 223 -12.12 -7.43 -12.68
N THR A 224 -11.09 -6.58 -12.67
CA THR A 224 -11.22 -5.16 -13.02
C THR A 224 -10.36 -4.78 -14.22
N LYS A 225 -11.00 -4.14 -15.22
CA LYS A 225 -10.30 -3.45 -16.31
C LYS A 225 -9.83 -2.05 -15.87
N PRO A 226 -8.77 -1.51 -16.48
CA PRO A 226 -8.44 -0.10 -16.37
C PRO A 226 -9.63 0.78 -16.81
N THR A 227 -9.94 1.78 -16.02
CA THR A 227 -10.94 2.81 -16.31
C THR A 227 -10.34 4.18 -16.03
N GLU A 228 -10.97 5.26 -16.49
CA GLU A 228 -10.52 6.61 -16.15
C GLU A 228 -10.50 6.85 -14.64
N ALA A 229 -11.45 6.26 -13.89
CA ALA A 229 -11.51 6.35 -12.44
C ALA A 229 -10.49 5.45 -11.70
N ASN A 230 -10.07 4.34 -12.33
CA ASN A 230 -9.07 3.42 -11.81
C ASN A 230 -8.13 2.96 -12.94
N PRO A 231 -7.11 3.76 -13.30
CA PRO A 231 -6.20 3.45 -14.41
C PRO A 231 -5.24 2.30 -14.09
N HIS A 232 -5.09 1.92 -12.83
CA HIS A 232 -4.15 0.91 -12.37
C HIS A 232 -4.80 -0.16 -11.47
N PRO A 233 -5.83 -0.90 -11.96
CA PRO A 233 -6.42 -1.99 -11.18
C PRO A 233 -5.43 -3.13 -10.97
N ASP A 234 -5.76 -4.04 -10.06
CA ASP A 234 -4.98 -5.26 -9.83
C ASP A 234 -4.87 -6.13 -11.09
N TYR A 235 -3.79 -6.86 -11.18
CA TYR A 235 -3.57 -7.81 -12.28
C TYR A 235 -4.23 -9.16 -11.97
N THR A 236 -4.85 -9.74 -12.98
CA THR A 236 -4.98 -11.20 -13.04
C THR A 236 -3.61 -11.75 -13.42
N SER A 237 -3.12 -12.71 -12.65
CA SER A 237 -1.79 -13.30 -12.86
C SER A 237 -1.81 -14.82 -12.72
N SER A 238 -0.85 -15.47 -13.35
CA SER A 238 -0.64 -16.92 -13.22
C SER A 238 0.83 -17.27 -13.23
N VAL A 239 1.17 -18.38 -12.57
CA VAL A 239 2.51 -18.97 -12.59
C VAL A 239 2.39 -20.46 -12.82
N GLN A 240 3.19 -20.99 -13.77
CA GLN A 240 3.37 -22.41 -14.00
C GLN A 240 4.62 -22.90 -13.30
N MET A 241 4.47 -23.92 -12.45
CA MET A 241 5.57 -24.51 -11.69
C MET A 241 5.52 -26.03 -11.75
N GLY A 242 6.68 -26.64 -11.86
CA GLY A 242 6.84 -28.09 -11.80
C GLY A 242 7.79 -28.53 -10.67
N LYS A 243 7.52 -29.70 -10.09
CA LYS A 243 8.45 -30.38 -9.18
C LYS A 243 9.19 -31.46 -9.94
N GLY A 244 10.52 -31.31 -10.05
CA GLY A 244 11.39 -32.28 -10.70
C GLY A 244 11.61 -33.56 -9.87
N GLU A 245 12.08 -34.62 -10.52
CA GLU A 245 12.51 -35.84 -9.84
C GLU A 245 13.72 -35.63 -8.95
N ASP A 246 14.54 -34.65 -9.29
CA ASP A 246 15.70 -34.17 -8.51
C ASP A 246 15.32 -33.37 -7.25
N GLY A 247 14.00 -33.12 -7.05
CA GLY A 247 13.48 -32.40 -5.90
C GLY A 247 13.40 -30.87 -6.06
N TYR A 248 13.96 -30.29 -7.15
CA TYR A 248 13.89 -28.86 -7.43
C TYR A 248 12.48 -28.45 -7.89
N ILE A 249 12.16 -27.18 -7.64
CA ILE A 249 10.99 -26.52 -8.22
C ILE A 249 11.44 -25.75 -9.45
N TYR A 250 10.76 -25.95 -10.57
CA TYR A 250 11.00 -25.27 -11.84
C TYR A 250 9.85 -24.30 -12.12
N ILE A 251 10.16 -23.02 -12.34
CA ILE A 251 9.19 -22.04 -12.83
C ILE A 251 9.33 -21.98 -14.34
N PHE A 252 8.29 -22.38 -15.06
CA PHE A 252 8.28 -22.47 -16.51
C PHE A 252 7.71 -21.24 -17.19
N ASP A 253 6.70 -20.61 -16.56
CA ASP A 253 6.02 -19.45 -17.15
C ASP A 253 5.34 -18.62 -16.06
N ALA A 254 5.28 -17.30 -16.30
CA ALA A 254 4.58 -16.35 -15.46
C ALA A 254 3.89 -15.29 -16.33
N ARG A 255 2.57 -15.13 -16.15
CA ARG A 255 1.74 -14.21 -16.94
C ARG A 255 0.98 -13.26 -16.06
N ARG A 256 0.73 -12.05 -16.55
CA ARG A 256 -0.16 -11.08 -15.91
C ARG A 256 -0.85 -10.21 -16.96
N ASN A 257 -2.11 -9.88 -16.70
CA ASN A 257 -2.88 -8.99 -17.56
C ASN A 257 -3.96 -8.26 -16.76
N ARG A 258 -4.47 -7.15 -17.30
CA ARG A 258 -5.59 -6.36 -16.77
C ARG A 258 -6.76 -6.43 -17.75
N ILE A 259 -7.57 -7.45 -17.60
CA ILE A 259 -8.68 -7.77 -18.50
C ILE A 259 -9.99 -7.91 -17.73
N SER A 260 -11.12 -7.92 -18.43
CA SER A 260 -12.41 -8.10 -17.79
C SER A 260 -12.57 -9.52 -17.28
N ILE A 261 -13.49 -9.70 -16.34
CA ILE A 261 -13.81 -11.03 -15.78
C ILE A 261 -14.28 -12.02 -16.85
N LEU A 262 -14.95 -11.55 -17.91
CA LEU A 262 -15.41 -12.38 -19.01
C LEU A 262 -14.23 -12.89 -19.86
N ASP A 263 -13.26 -12.00 -20.13
CA ASP A 263 -12.07 -12.33 -20.90
C ASP A 263 -11.09 -13.23 -20.11
N VAL A 264 -11.15 -13.20 -18.76
CA VAL A 264 -10.31 -14.07 -17.91
C VAL A 264 -10.58 -15.54 -18.15
N ILE A 265 -11.84 -15.94 -18.31
CA ILE A 265 -12.20 -17.37 -18.54
C ILE A 265 -11.59 -17.88 -19.85
N ASP A 266 -11.67 -17.07 -20.90
CA ASP A 266 -11.10 -17.43 -22.20
C ASP A 266 -9.56 -17.46 -22.12
N TRP A 267 -8.95 -16.50 -21.45
CA TRP A 267 -7.50 -16.48 -21.24
C TRP A 267 -7.00 -17.69 -20.44
N ILE A 268 -7.73 -18.12 -19.41
CA ILE A 268 -7.42 -19.36 -18.67
C ILE A 268 -7.50 -20.58 -19.60
N ALA A 269 -8.54 -20.62 -20.46
CA ALA A 269 -8.74 -21.70 -21.41
C ALA A 269 -7.59 -21.79 -22.43
N ASP A 270 -7.27 -20.67 -23.07
CA ASP A 270 -6.21 -20.60 -24.08
C ASP A 270 -4.85 -20.97 -23.47
N THR A 271 -4.54 -20.41 -22.28
CA THR A 271 -3.31 -20.75 -21.56
C THR A 271 -3.24 -22.23 -21.19
N ALA A 272 -4.34 -22.84 -20.77
CA ALA A 272 -4.35 -24.27 -20.44
C ALA A 272 -4.14 -25.17 -21.67
N ILE A 273 -4.63 -24.75 -22.84
CA ILE A 273 -4.40 -25.43 -24.11
C ILE A 273 -2.92 -25.33 -24.49
N GLU A 274 -2.33 -24.13 -24.40
CA GLU A 274 -0.90 -23.91 -24.62
C GLU A 274 -0.05 -24.77 -23.70
N ASP A 275 -0.36 -24.78 -22.39
CA ASP A 275 0.36 -25.58 -21.39
C ASP A 275 0.35 -27.07 -21.74
N GLN A 276 -0.76 -27.62 -22.20
CA GLN A 276 -0.85 -29.04 -22.62
C GLN A 276 -0.08 -29.32 -23.91
N THR A 277 0.06 -28.30 -24.76
CA THR A 277 0.76 -28.44 -26.05
C THR A 277 2.28 -28.48 -25.89
N TYR A 278 2.81 -27.64 -24.99
CA TYR A 278 4.24 -27.46 -24.84
C TYR A 278 4.89 -28.17 -23.65
N ALA A 279 4.10 -28.58 -22.66
CA ALA A 279 4.63 -29.26 -21.49
C ALA A 279 4.85 -30.75 -21.73
N SER A 280 5.98 -31.29 -21.26
CA SER A 280 6.28 -32.73 -21.29
C SER A 280 5.42 -33.54 -20.31
N THR A 281 4.81 -32.88 -19.34
CA THR A 281 3.96 -33.50 -18.30
C THR A 281 2.67 -32.69 -18.18
N ARG A 282 1.54 -33.41 -17.99
CA ARG A 282 0.23 -32.76 -17.84
C ARG A 282 0.27 -31.64 -16.80
N VAL A 283 -0.19 -30.45 -17.19
CA VAL A 283 -0.33 -29.28 -16.31
C VAL A 283 -1.71 -29.28 -15.67
N GLU A 284 -1.74 -29.29 -14.34
CA GLU A 284 -2.98 -29.15 -13.57
C GLU A 284 -3.27 -27.68 -13.34
N THR A 285 -4.42 -27.18 -13.77
CA THR A 285 -4.82 -25.78 -13.61
C THR A 285 -5.63 -25.56 -12.33
N TYR A 286 -5.23 -24.56 -11.55
CA TYR A 286 -5.87 -24.19 -10.29
C TYR A 286 -6.32 -22.73 -10.30
N ILE A 287 -7.55 -22.49 -9.81
CA ILE A 287 -8.12 -21.15 -9.62
C ILE A 287 -8.46 -20.90 -8.14
N PRO A 288 -8.41 -19.66 -7.65
CA PRO A 288 -8.74 -19.34 -6.27
C PRO A 288 -10.25 -19.52 -6.01
N GLN A 289 -10.59 -19.92 -4.79
CA GLN A 289 -11.95 -19.94 -4.29
C GLN A 289 -12.00 -19.22 -2.94
N ASP A 290 -12.63 -18.07 -2.92
CA ASP A 290 -12.85 -17.33 -1.68
C ASP A 290 -13.91 -18.00 -0.79
N PRO A 291 -13.87 -17.79 0.53
CA PRO A 291 -14.73 -18.50 1.47
C PRO A 291 -16.20 -18.07 1.44
N ASN A 292 -16.54 -16.90 0.87
CA ASN A 292 -17.91 -16.41 0.84
C ASN A 292 -18.80 -17.18 -0.17
N ALA A 293 -20.11 -17.20 0.07
CA ALA A 293 -21.05 -18.00 -0.72
C ALA A 293 -21.13 -17.56 -2.19
N GLN A 294 -21.07 -16.26 -2.47
CA GLN A 294 -21.13 -15.72 -3.83
C GLN A 294 -19.90 -16.11 -4.63
N ALA A 295 -18.70 -15.98 -4.04
CA ALA A 295 -17.46 -16.38 -4.68
C ALA A 295 -17.39 -17.91 -4.94
N LYS A 296 -17.93 -18.73 -4.03
CA LYS A 296 -18.05 -20.18 -4.26
C LYS A 296 -18.91 -20.48 -5.47
N TYR A 297 -20.06 -19.82 -5.60
CA TYR A 297 -20.93 -19.99 -6.75
C TYR A 297 -20.25 -19.55 -8.04
N ALA A 298 -19.63 -18.38 -8.07
CA ALA A 298 -18.88 -17.88 -9.22
C ALA A 298 -17.76 -18.85 -9.65
N THR A 299 -16.97 -19.33 -8.68
CA THR A 299 -15.89 -20.30 -8.94
C THR A 299 -16.46 -21.61 -9.53
N GLN A 300 -17.59 -22.09 -9.04
CA GLN A 300 -18.24 -23.29 -9.61
C GLN A 300 -18.70 -23.08 -11.06
N GLN A 301 -19.29 -21.93 -11.37
CA GLN A 301 -19.67 -21.57 -12.73
C GLN A 301 -18.46 -21.54 -13.68
N TRP A 302 -17.34 -20.99 -13.23
CA TRP A 302 -16.10 -20.99 -14.01
C TRP A 302 -15.57 -22.39 -14.26
N ILE A 303 -15.54 -23.24 -13.24
CA ILE A 303 -15.13 -24.65 -13.38
C ILE A 303 -16.02 -25.38 -14.39
N MET A 304 -17.33 -25.17 -14.33
CA MET A 304 -18.27 -25.79 -15.28
C MET A 304 -18.03 -25.29 -16.71
N ASN A 305 -17.84 -24.00 -16.90
CA ASN A 305 -17.57 -23.40 -18.21
C ASN A 305 -16.26 -23.93 -18.81
N LEU A 306 -15.18 -23.96 -18.04
CA LEU A 306 -13.89 -24.49 -18.48
C LEU A 306 -13.93 -25.99 -18.73
N ALA A 307 -14.66 -26.74 -17.92
CA ALA A 307 -14.91 -28.19 -18.16
C ALA A 307 -15.67 -28.42 -19.45
N GLY A 308 -16.68 -27.58 -19.77
CA GLY A 308 -17.39 -27.59 -21.05
C GLY A 308 -16.47 -27.35 -22.27
N LYS A 309 -15.37 -26.66 -22.08
CA LYS A 309 -14.30 -26.46 -23.08
C LYS A 309 -13.23 -27.56 -23.07
N GLY A 310 -13.44 -28.64 -22.30
CA GLY A 310 -12.50 -29.75 -22.16
C GLY A 310 -11.31 -29.50 -21.22
N ILE A 311 -11.34 -28.40 -20.42
CA ILE A 311 -10.25 -28.01 -19.55
C ILE A 311 -10.64 -28.30 -18.10
N PRO A 312 -10.06 -29.35 -17.47
CA PRO A 312 -10.31 -29.66 -16.08
C PRO A 312 -9.55 -28.71 -15.17
N VAL A 313 -10.28 -27.88 -14.41
CA VAL A 313 -9.74 -26.90 -13.44
C VAL A 313 -10.13 -27.31 -12.03
N ARG A 314 -9.25 -27.07 -11.07
CA ARG A 314 -9.49 -27.32 -9.64
C ARG A 314 -9.52 -26.02 -8.86
N ALA A 315 -10.40 -25.94 -7.85
CA ALA A 315 -10.45 -24.83 -6.92
C ALA A 315 -9.46 -24.99 -5.77
N ILE A 316 -8.71 -23.93 -5.46
CA ILE A 316 -7.92 -23.84 -4.22
C ILE A 316 -8.70 -22.96 -3.24
N LYS A 317 -9.11 -23.55 -2.12
CA LYS A 317 -9.79 -22.82 -1.04
C LYS A 317 -8.82 -21.83 -0.41
N ALA A 318 -9.22 -20.56 -0.36
CA ALA A 318 -8.49 -19.57 0.40
C ALA A 318 -8.54 -19.92 1.89
N SER A 319 -7.38 -19.89 2.56
CA SER A 319 -7.32 -19.99 4.02
C SER A 319 -7.66 -18.62 4.61
N PRO A 320 -8.76 -18.49 5.38
CA PRO A 320 -9.18 -17.18 5.91
C PRO A 320 -8.24 -16.60 6.96
N HIS A 321 -7.37 -17.43 7.54
CA HIS A 321 -6.47 -17.05 8.64
C HIS A 321 -5.00 -16.85 8.22
N LYS A 322 -4.68 -16.97 6.94
CA LYS A 322 -3.31 -16.79 6.45
C LYS A 322 -3.22 -15.58 5.53
N SER A 323 -2.36 -14.64 5.84
CA SER A 323 -2.02 -13.52 4.95
C SER A 323 -1.41 -14.02 3.63
N LYS A 324 -1.34 -13.16 2.60
CA LYS A 324 -0.62 -13.49 1.36
C LYS A 324 0.85 -13.84 1.65
N LEU A 325 1.44 -13.16 2.61
CA LEU A 325 2.80 -13.40 3.07
C LEU A 325 2.97 -14.78 3.69
N ASP A 326 2.11 -15.16 4.64
CA ASP A 326 2.19 -16.49 5.29
C ASP A 326 2.07 -17.65 4.29
N LYS A 327 1.36 -17.44 3.20
CA LYS A 327 1.25 -18.41 2.09
C LYS A 327 2.51 -18.46 1.24
N PHE A 328 3.25 -17.35 1.15
CA PHE A 328 4.45 -17.22 0.34
C PHE A 328 5.71 -17.72 1.06
N LEU A 329 5.80 -17.58 2.39
CA LEU A 329 6.97 -17.96 3.18
C LEU A 329 7.49 -19.38 2.93
N PRO A 330 6.67 -20.44 2.79
CA PRO A 330 7.18 -21.78 2.48
C PRO A 330 7.90 -21.85 1.13
N PHE A 331 7.42 -21.12 0.12
CA PHE A 331 8.09 -21.03 -1.18
C PHE A 331 9.40 -20.25 -1.07
N ALA A 332 9.38 -19.13 -0.33
CA ALA A 332 10.57 -18.32 -0.10
C ALA A 332 11.69 -19.12 0.57
N ALA A 333 11.36 -19.95 1.58
CA ALA A 333 12.33 -20.81 2.25
C ALA A 333 12.96 -21.85 1.30
N VAL A 334 12.17 -22.42 0.38
CA VAL A 334 12.68 -23.35 -0.65
C VAL A 334 13.59 -22.61 -1.64
N ALA A 335 13.23 -21.38 -2.01
CA ALA A 335 14.06 -20.55 -2.88
C ALA A 335 15.39 -20.15 -2.20
N GLU A 336 15.35 -19.74 -0.93
CA GLU A 336 16.54 -19.42 -0.15
C GLU A 336 17.51 -20.60 -0.02
N ALA A 337 16.96 -21.81 0.05
CA ALA A 337 17.76 -23.05 0.01
C ALA A 337 18.35 -23.35 -1.39
N GLY A 338 18.17 -22.47 -2.39
CA GLY A 338 18.65 -22.66 -3.75
C GLY A 338 17.90 -23.75 -4.55
N MET A 339 16.73 -24.17 -4.10
CA MET A 339 15.97 -25.26 -4.66
C MET A 339 14.93 -24.82 -5.70
N VAL A 340 15.04 -23.58 -6.23
CA VAL A 340 14.14 -23.05 -7.26
C VAL A 340 14.95 -22.64 -8.49
N LYS A 341 14.50 -23.09 -9.66
CA LYS A 341 15.07 -22.73 -10.97
C LYS A 341 14.02 -22.08 -11.85
N VAL A 342 14.43 -21.08 -12.61
CA VAL A 342 13.58 -20.40 -13.59
C VAL A 342 14.04 -20.80 -14.98
N VAL A 343 13.15 -21.36 -15.78
CA VAL A 343 13.41 -21.75 -17.16
C VAL A 343 13.10 -20.57 -18.08
N ARG A 344 14.01 -20.28 -19.04
CA ARG A 344 13.82 -19.20 -20.02
C ARG A 344 12.81 -19.55 -21.09
#